data_d9bd2cd9fbd19a4a3ae4f8495b35d7c9
#
_entry.id   d9bd2cd9fbd19a4a3ae4f8495b35d7c9
#
_cell.length_a   1.000
_cell.length_b   1.000
_cell.length_c   1.000
_cell.angle_alpha   90.00
_cell.angle_beta   90.00
_cell.angle_gamma   90.00
#
_symmetry.space_group_name_H-M   'P 1'
#
loop_
_entity.id
_entity.type
_entity.pdbx_description
1 polymer ?
#
loop_
_entity_poly.entity_id
_entity_poly.type
_entity_poly.pdbx_seq_one_letter_code
_entity_poly.pdbx_strand_id
1 'polypeptide(L)' 'MKLKPVQSYPPALLKGRVPGELHAAITAYAHYYREATGQAIEVWPLVVQVLQQFLDSDHDFQAWRRRIRNGPGGGPAAS' A
#
# COMPACT_ATOMS: atom_id res chain seq x y z
N MET A 1 28.60 11.12 -1.64
CA MET A 1 27.50 12.02 -1.37
C MET A 1 26.76 11.62 -0.14
N LYS A 2 26.43 12.58 0.68
CA LYS A 2 25.81 12.21 1.93
C LYS A 2 24.35 11.92 1.81
N LEU A 3 23.66 12.59 0.93
CA LEU A 3 22.24 12.40 0.79
C LEU A 3 21.97 11.30 -0.19
N LYS A 4 21.07 10.41 0.22
CA LYS A 4 20.62 9.42 -0.71
C LYS A 4 19.72 10.05 -1.74
N PRO A 5 19.75 9.55 -2.97
CA PRO A 5 18.77 10.02 -3.94
C PRO A 5 17.39 9.70 -3.44
N VAL A 6 16.52 10.66 -3.55
CA VAL A 6 15.15 10.44 -3.16
C VAL A 6 14.49 9.58 -4.20
N GLN A 7 13.99 8.45 -3.76
CA GLN A 7 13.24 7.60 -4.65
C GLN A 7 11.82 8.06 -4.64
N SER A 8 11.44 8.64 -5.72
CA SER A 8 10.12 9.19 -5.84
C SER A 8 9.43 8.50 -6.97
N TYR A 9 8.34 7.82 -6.65
CA TYR A 9 7.54 7.17 -7.65
C TYR A 9 6.35 8.05 -7.96
N PRO A 10 6.18 8.42 -9.21
CA PRO A 10 5.02 9.26 -9.53
C PRO A 10 3.72 8.50 -9.28
N PRO A 11 2.66 9.22 -9.02
CA PRO A 11 1.38 8.56 -8.85
C PRO A 11 1.02 7.74 -10.06
N ALA A 12 0.41 6.60 -9.82
CA ALA A 12 0.02 5.71 -10.89
C ALA A 12 -1.45 5.38 -10.76
N LEU A 13 -2.08 5.15 -11.89
CA LEU A 13 -3.49 4.81 -11.90
C LEU A 13 -3.62 3.30 -11.67
N LEU A 14 -4.42 2.94 -10.68
CA LEU A 14 -4.76 1.57 -10.42
C LEU A 14 -6.25 1.43 -10.54
N LYS A 15 -6.73 0.57 -11.42
CA LYS A 15 -8.15 0.40 -11.55
C LYS A 15 -8.50 -1.05 -11.77
N GLY A 16 -9.74 -1.37 -11.42
CA GLY A 16 -10.24 -2.72 -11.52
C GLY A 16 -11.58 -2.78 -10.84
N ARG A 17 -12.11 -3.97 -10.79
CA ARG A 17 -13.38 -4.21 -10.13
C ARG A 17 -13.15 -5.09 -8.93
N VAL A 18 -13.95 -4.87 -7.89
CA VAL A 18 -13.85 -5.68 -6.69
C VAL A 18 -15.19 -6.39 -6.51
N PRO A 19 -15.20 -7.50 -5.79
CA PRO A 19 -16.47 -8.16 -5.47
C PRO A 19 -17.41 -7.19 -4.75
N GLY A 20 -18.68 -7.30 -5.06
CA GLY A 20 -19.66 -6.41 -4.47
C GLY A 20 -19.67 -6.46 -2.95
N GLU A 21 -19.46 -7.64 -2.39
CA GLU A 21 -19.36 -7.79 -0.95
C GLU A 21 -18.23 -6.99 -0.37
N LEU A 22 -17.08 -7.00 -1.03
CA LEU A 22 -15.93 -6.25 -0.56
C LEU A 22 -16.19 -4.76 -0.64
N HIS A 23 -16.82 -4.32 -1.72
CA HIS A 23 -17.16 -2.92 -1.86
C HIS A 23 -18.09 -2.48 -0.74
N ALA A 24 -19.09 -3.30 -0.43
CA ALA A 24 -20.02 -2.98 0.64
C ALA A 24 -19.31 -2.92 2.00
N ALA A 25 -18.38 -3.84 2.22
CA ALA A 25 -17.63 -3.86 3.47
C ALA A 25 -16.75 -2.64 3.62
N ILE A 26 -16.11 -2.22 2.54
CA ILE A 26 -15.26 -1.03 2.58
C ILE A 26 -16.09 0.21 2.86
N THR A 27 -17.26 0.29 2.23
CA THR A 27 -18.16 1.41 2.46
C THR A 27 -18.61 1.45 3.92
N ALA A 28 -18.96 0.29 4.46
CA ALA A 28 -19.35 0.20 5.86
C ALA A 28 -18.21 0.59 6.78
N TYR A 29 -16.99 0.20 6.44
CA TYR A 29 -15.84 0.55 7.26
C TYR A 29 -15.61 2.06 7.26
N ALA A 30 -15.86 2.72 6.15
CA ALA A 30 -15.73 4.18 6.11
C ALA A 30 -16.70 4.83 7.08
N HIS A 31 -17.93 4.31 7.17
CA HIS A 31 -18.88 4.81 8.16
C HIS A 31 -18.43 4.54 9.58
N TYR A 32 -17.93 3.34 9.81
CA TYR A 32 -17.40 2.98 11.12
C TYR A 32 -16.24 3.90 11.51
N TYR A 33 -15.35 4.18 10.57
CA TYR A 33 -14.21 5.04 10.82
C TYR A 33 -14.68 6.44 11.26
N ARG A 34 -15.71 6.94 10.60
CA ARG A 34 -16.23 8.24 10.95
C ARG A 34 -16.81 8.24 12.37
N GLU A 35 -17.49 7.18 12.73
CA GLU A 35 -18.05 7.09 14.08
C GLU A 35 -16.96 6.93 15.12
N ALA A 36 -15.92 6.19 14.81
CA ALA A 36 -14.85 5.93 15.76
C ALA A 36 -13.92 7.12 15.95
N THR A 37 -13.66 7.88 14.90
CA THR A 37 -12.67 8.97 14.98
C THR A 37 -13.28 10.34 14.86
N GLY A 38 -14.52 10.44 14.46
CA GLY A 38 -15.14 11.74 14.20
C GLY A 38 -14.74 12.38 12.89
N GLN A 39 -13.92 11.69 12.10
CA GLN A 39 -13.45 12.23 10.83
C GLN A 39 -13.99 11.40 9.69
N ALA A 40 -14.51 12.08 8.69
CA ALA A 40 -14.98 11.41 7.50
C ALA A 40 -13.80 11.00 6.64
N ILE A 41 -13.91 9.82 6.04
CA ILE A 41 -12.91 9.38 5.08
C ILE A 41 -13.65 8.81 3.89
N GLU A 42 -13.15 9.12 2.71
CA GLU A 42 -13.76 8.59 1.51
C GLU A 42 -13.20 7.22 1.21
N VAL A 43 -13.91 6.51 0.33
CA VAL A 43 -13.57 5.11 0.11
C VAL A 43 -12.17 4.94 -0.46
N TRP A 44 -11.78 5.75 -1.44
CA TRP A 44 -10.49 5.54 -2.05
C TRP A 44 -9.32 5.81 -1.12
N PRO A 45 -9.28 6.92 -0.39
CA PRO A 45 -8.21 7.11 0.59
C PRO A 45 -8.19 6.01 1.65
N LEU A 46 -9.34 5.48 2.01
CA LEU A 46 -9.39 4.38 2.96
C LEU A 46 -8.75 3.13 2.38
N VAL A 47 -9.07 2.81 1.13
CA VAL A 47 -8.49 1.65 0.46
C VAL A 47 -6.97 1.78 0.39
N VAL A 48 -6.49 2.95 0.03
CA VAL A 48 -5.05 3.18 -0.07
C VAL A 48 -4.39 2.97 1.28
N GLN A 49 -4.98 3.47 2.34
CA GLN A 49 -4.41 3.34 3.67
C GLN A 49 -4.37 1.89 4.13
N VAL A 50 -5.44 1.16 3.86
CA VAL A 50 -5.49 -0.25 4.23
C VAL A 50 -4.43 -1.05 3.48
N LEU A 51 -4.29 -0.79 2.18
CA LEU A 51 -3.29 -1.48 1.40
C LEU A 51 -1.89 -1.17 1.88
N GLN A 52 -1.62 0.08 2.18
CA GLN A 52 -0.30 0.45 2.68
C GLN A 52 0.00 -0.23 4.00
N GLN A 53 -0.97 -0.26 4.90
CA GLN A 53 -0.76 -0.92 6.19
C GLN A 53 -0.54 -2.42 6.03
N PHE A 54 -1.31 -3.04 5.14
CA PHE A 54 -1.15 -4.45 4.91
C PHE A 54 0.26 -4.77 4.40
N LEU A 55 0.71 -4.01 3.40
CA LEU A 55 2.02 -4.26 2.82
C LEU A 55 3.14 -3.95 3.80
N ASP A 56 2.98 -2.90 4.59
CA ASP A 56 4.01 -2.52 5.55
C ASP A 56 4.12 -3.53 6.68
N SER A 57 3.03 -4.20 7.01
CA SER A 57 3.05 -5.14 8.13
C SER A 57 3.37 -6.57 7.70
N ASP A 58 3.48 -6.82 6.43
CA ASP A 58 3.82 -8.15 5.94
C ASP A 58 5.34 -8.29 5.94
N HIS A 59 5.86 -8.81 7.03
CA HIS A 59 7.31 -8.88 7.22
C HIS A 59 7.99 -9.79 6.21
N ASP A 60 7.34 -10.85 5.83
CA ASP A 60 7.90 -11.76 4.84
C ASP A 60 8.02 -11.08 3.48
N PHE A 61 6.99 -10.32 3.11
CA PHE A 61 7.03 -9.58 1.86
C PHE A 61 8.12 -8.53 1.90
N GLN A 62 8.24 -7.81 3.00
CA GLN A 62 9.25 -6.76 3.12
C GLN A 62 10.66 -7.36 3.06
N ALA A 63 10.85 -8.51 3.68
CA ALA A 63 12.15 -9.18 3.63
C ALA A 63 12.47 -9.64 2.21
N TRP A 64 11.46 -10.19 1.53
CA TRP A 64 11.64 -10.63 0.15
C TRP A 64 12.00 -9.44 -0.75
N ARG A 65 11.32 -8.33 -0.55
CA ARG A 65 11.57 -7.12 -1.35
C ARG A 65 12.98 -6.61 -1.15
N ARG A 66 13.44 -6.59 0.09
CA ARG A 66 14.81 -6.16 0.38
C ARG A 66 15.82 -7.09 -0.26
N ARG A 67 15.54 -8.38 -0.21
CA ARG A 67 16.45 -9.36 -0.79
C ARG A 67 16.57 -9.19 -2.29
N ILE A 68 15.45 -8.95 -2.96
CA ILE A 68 15.47 -8.73 -4.40
C ILE A 68 16.23 -7.47 -4.73
N ARG A 69 16.00 -6.41 -3.97
CA ARG A 69 16.62 -5.13 -4.24
C ARG A 69 18.11 -5.15 -3.98
N ASN A 70 18.54 -5.87 -2.95
CA ASN A 70 19.94 -5.94 -2.56
C ASN A 70 20.57 -7.26 -2.91
N GLY A 71 19.96 -8.00 -3.78
CA GLY A 71 20.40 -9.34 -4.07
C GLY A 71 21.79 -9.36 -4.65
N PRO A 72 22.45 -10.46 -4.45
CA PRO A 72 23.76 -10.63 -5.07
C PRO A 72 23.58 -10.75 -6.55
N GLY A 73 23.97 -10.22 -7.15
CA GLY A 73 23.65 -10.27 -8.43
C GLY A 73 22.81 -9.26 -8.72
N GLY A 74 22.74 -8.80 -8.01
CA GLY A 74 22.16 -8.05 -8.17
C GLY A 74 21.38 -7.66 -8.35
N GLY A 75 21.59 -7.88 -8.33
CA GLY A 75 20.98 -7.45 -8.40
C GLY A 75 20.21 -7.09 -9.07
N PRO A 76 19.81 -6.80 -9.26
CA PRO A 76 18.95 -6.63 -9.87
C PRO A 76 18.85 -6.75 -10.99
N ALA A 77 19.20 -7.02 -11.04
CA ALA A 77 19.15 -7.01 -11.60
C ALA A 77 19.14 -7.48 -11.90
N ALA A 78 19.33 -7.80 -11.91
CA ALA A 78 19.28 -8.08 -11.92
C ALA A 78 19.01 -8.30 -11.84
N SER A 79 19.13 -8.41 -11.96
CA SER A 79 18.79 -8.44 -11.80
C SER A 79 18.47 -8.19 -12.01
#